data_d22ba0389e4eff018f7a580d6aac2bd3
#
_entry.id   d22ba0389e4eff018f7a580d6aac2bd3
#
_cell.length_a   1.000
_cell.length_b   1.000
_cell.length_c   1.000
_cell.angle_alpha   90.00
_cell.angle_beta   90.00
_cell.angle_gamma   90.00
#
_symmetry.space_group_name_H-M   'P 1'
#
loop_
_entity.id
_entity.type
_entity.pdbx_description
1 polymer ?
#
loop_
_entity_poly.entity_id
_entity_poly.type
_entity_poly.pdbx_seq_one_letter_code
_entity_poly.pdbx_strand_id
1 'polypeptide(L)'
;KHTKMGKTLFDKVWDAHVVRQLDGGRSVLYIDRHYIHEVTSPVAFLGLKNRGIKVARPQQTTGTPDHNVPTLNQDRPVAEEQSRKQLESFSRNCEENGVEYFKLGSPGHGVVHIVGPEQGITQPGMTIVCGDSHTSTHGAFGAVAFGIGTSEVEMVFASQCILQPKPKTMRITVNGKRGKGVTAKDIVLYIISKISASGGTGHFIEFAGEAIRSLSMEGRMTVCNMS
;
A
#
# COMPACT_ATOMS: atom_id res chain seq x y z
N LYS A 1 0.08 33.40 23.62
CA LYS A 1 -0.49 32.03 23.76
C LYS A 1 -0.41 31.38 22.39
N HIS A 2 0.60 30.53 22.12
CA HIS A 2 0.62 29.70 20.93
C HIS A 2 -0.50 28.68 21.08
N THR A 3 -1.57 28.83 20.31
CA THR A 3 -2.59 27.78 20.16
C THR A 3 -1.90 26.57 19.57
N LYS A 4 -1.74 25.49 20.34
CA LYS A 4 -1.20 24.23 19.89
C LYS A 4 -2.12 23.74 18.77
N MET A 5 -1.68 23.85 17.52
CA MET A 5 -2.46 23.32 16.39
C MET A 5 -2.69 21.83 16.62
N GLY A 6 -3.92 21.37 16.42
CA GLY A 6 -4.27 19.97 16.57
C GLY A 6 -3.49 19.11 15.55
N LYS A 7 -3.11 17.90 15.95
CA LYS A 7 -2.49 16.92 15.04
C LYS A 7 -3.49 16.40 14.03
N THR A 8 -3.08 16.27 12.77
CA THR A 8 -3.86 15.58 11.73
C THR A 8 -3.95 14.06 12.03
N LEU A 9 -4.82 13.33 11.34
CA LEU A 9 -4.85 11.86 11.42
C LEU A 9 -3.48 11.28 11.03
N PHE A 10 -2.88 11.79 9.96
CA PHE A 10 -1.55 11.40 9.52
C PHE A 10 -0.51 11.58 10.64
N ASP A 11 -0.46 12.77 11.28
CA ASP A 11 0.49 13.02 12.36
C ASP A 11 0.31 12.05 13.54
N LYS A 12 -0.94 11.73 13.89
CA LYS A 12 -1.22 10.79 14.99
C LYS A 12 -0.74 9.39 14.67
N VAL A 13 -1.01 8.90 13.47
CA VAL A 13 -0.57 7.57 13.03
C VAL A 13 0.94 7.53 12.90
N TRP A 14 1.53 8.51 12.21
CA TRP A 14 2.98 8.59 12.04
C TRP A 14 3.71 8.58 13.38
N ASP A 15 3.35 9.50 14.27
CA ASP A 15 4.04 9.66 15.56
C ASP A 15 3.90 8.42 16.46
N ALA A 16 2.78 7.67 16.34
CA ALA A 16 2.58 6.42 17.06
C ALA A 16 3.46 5.26 16.55
N HIS A 17 3.94 5.35 15.28
CA HIS A 17 4.73 4.30 14.64
C HIS A 17 6.24 4.65 14.52
N VAL A 18 6.65 5.85 14.90
CA VAL A 18 8.07 6.21 14.95
C VAL A 18 8.76 5.43 16.07
N VAL A 19 9.61 4.49 15.70
CA VAL A 19 10.47 3.74 16.65
C VAL A 19 11.65 4.57 17.10
N ARG A 20 12.25 5.31 16.17
CA ARG A 20 13.42 6.17 16.42
C ARG A 20 13.49 7.31 15.41
N GLN A 21 13.76 8.49 15.92
CA GLN A 21 14.14 9.64 15.09
C GLN A 21 15.64 9.61 14.86
N LEU A 22 16.06 9.77 13.60
CA LEU A 22 17.48 9.83 13.22
C LEU A 22 17.88 11.26 12.87
N ASP A 23 19.19 11.50 12.89
CA ASP A 23 19.77 12.74 12.40
C ASP A 23 19.44 12.92 10.90
N GLY A 24 19.29 14.18 10.46
CA GLY A 24 18.90 14.47 9.07
C GLY A 24 17.40 14.31 8.78
N GLY A 25 16.55 14.25 9.81
CA GLY A 25 15.08 14.32 9.66
C GLY A 25 14.41 13.04 9.18
N ARG A 26 15.13 11.91 9.13
CA ARG A 26 14.55 10.59 8.86
C ARG A 26 14.08 9.89 10.11
N SER A 27 13.05 9.07 9.99
CA SER A 27 12.50 8.25 11.07
C SER A 27 12.64 6.77 10.72
N VAL A 28 12.92 5.95 11.72
CA VAL A 28 12.65 4.51 11.67
C VAL A 28 11.17 4.34 11.97
N LEU A 29 10.40 3.96 10.95
CA LEU A 29 8.94 3.80 11.04
C LEU A 29 8.60 2.32 11.10
N TYR A 30 7.84 1.91 12.13
CA TYR A 30 7.30 0.55 12.22
C TYR A 30 6.17 0.36 11.21
N ILE A 31 6.08 -0.82 10.61
CA ILE A 31 5.07 -1.19 9.62
C ILE A 31 4.13 -2.25 10.19
N ASP A 32 2.85 -1.93 10.30
CA ASP A 32 1.84 -2.85 10.83
C ASP A 32 1.49 -3.95 9.83
N ARG A 33 1.45 -3.61 8.53
CA ARG A 33 1.12 -4.57 7.49
C ARG A 33 1.99 -4.38 6.26
N HIS A 34 2.57 -5.47 5.79
CA HIS A 34 3.33 -5.54 4.56
C HIS A 34 2.59 -6.41 3.55
N TYR A 35 2.06 -5.80 2.48
CA TYR A 35 1.50 -6.55 1.36
C TYR A 35 2.58 -6.85 0.34
N ILE A 36 2.53 -8.06 -0.23
CA ILE A 36 3.50 -8.50 -1.23
C ILE A 36 2.83 -9.21 -2.39
N HIS A 37 3.46 -9.14 -3.54
CA HIS A 37 3.05 -9.82 -4.77
C HIS A 37 4.27 -10.41 -5.50
N GLU A 38 4.02 -11.12 -6.59
CA GLU A 38 5.01 -11.93 -7.28
C GLU A 38 6.08 -11.14 -8.04
N VAL A 39 5.90 -9.83 -8.26
CA VAL A 39 6.86 -9.02 -9.07
C VAL A 39 8.06 -8.56 -8.24
N THR A 40 7.84 -7.94 -7.08
CA THR A 40 8.91 -7.31 -6.30
C THR A 40 9.46 -8.20 -5.18
N SER A 41 8.61 -9.06 -4.59
CA SER A 41 9.00 -9.85 -3.42
C SER A 41 10.05 -10.94 -3.69
N PRO A 42 10.12 -11.62 -4.86
CA PRO A 42 11.11 -12.68 -5.07
C PRO A 42 12.56 -12.20 -4.95
N VAL A 43 12.85 -11.00 -5.45
CA VAL A 43 14.20 -10.40 -5.34
C VAL A 43 14.54 -10.08 -3.88
N ALA A 44 13.56 -9.55 -3.12
CA ALA A 44 13.74 -9.26 -1.70
C ALA A 44 13.95 -10.53 -0.86
N PHE A 45 13.22 -11.60 -1.13
CA PHE A 45 13.44 -12.91 -0.48
C PHE A 45 14.83 -13.48 -0.81
N LEU A 46 15.29 -13.34 -2.06
CA LEU A 46 16.64 -13.75 -2.44
C LEU A 46 17.71 -12.94 -1.67
N GLY A 47 17.51 -11.64 -1.51
CA GLY A 47 18.39 -10.78 -0.72
C GLY A 47 18.52 -11.25 0.72
N LEU A 48 17.39 -11.56 1.38
CA LEU A 48 17.39 -12.14 2.74
C LEU A 48 18.13 -13.48 2.79
N LYS A 49 17.86 -14.38 1.86
CA LYS A 49 18.50 -15.71 1.80
C LYS A 49 20.01 -15.61 1.66
N ASN A 50 20.51 -14.73 0.77
CA ASN A 50 21.94 -14.51 0.56
C ASN A 50 22.65 -13.95 1.80
N ARG A 51 21.91 -13.27 2.68
CA ARG A 51 22.41 -12.70 3.93
C ARG A 51 22.16 -13.58 5.16
N GLY A 52 21.50 -14.73 4.99
CA GLY A 52 21.11 -15.61 6.09
C GLY A 52 20.10 -14.99 7.06
N ILE A 53 19.29 -14.04 6.59
CA ILE A 53 18.28 -13.32 7.39
C ILE A 53 16.91 -13.95 7.12
N LYS A 54 16.11 -14.13 8.17
CA LYS A 54 14.71 -14.58 8.06
C LYS A 54 13.75 -13.40 8.08
N VAL A 55 12.53 -13.62 7.55
CA VAL A 55 11.44 -12.66 7.70
C VAL A 55 11.15 -12.48 9.20
N ALA A 56 11.23 -11.24 9.69
CA ALA A 56 11.14 -10.93 11.12
C ALA A 56 9.74 -11.18 11.68
N ARG A 57 8.70 -10.83 10.90
CA ARG A 57 7.30 -10.95 11.31
C ARG A 57 6.42 -11.45 10.16
N PRO A 58 6.50 -12.75 9.82
CA PRO A 58 5.73 -13.29 8.70
C PRO A 58 4.21 -13.13 8.88
N GLN A 59 3.70 -13.12 10.11
CA GLN A 59 2.27 -12.90 10.42
C GLN A 59 1.78 -11.47 10.14
N GLN A 60 2.68 -10.52 9.92
CA GLN A 60 2.36 -9.14 9.52
C GLN A 60 2.56 -8.91 8.01
N THR A 61 2.94 -9.96 7.28
CA THR A 61 3.06 -9.96 5.83
C THR A 61 1.94 -10.79 5.22
N THR A 62 1.31 -10.27 4.18
CA THR A 62 0.25 -10.98 3.44
C THR A 62 0.52 -10.89 1.96
N GLY A 63 0.50 -12.02 1.28
CA GLY A 63 0.80 -12.13 -0.14
C GLY A 63 -0.41 -12.44 -1.01
N THR A 64 -0.42 -11.95 -2.23
CA THR A 64 -1.31 -12.38 -3.31
C THR A 64 -0.65 -12.12 -4.65
N PRO A 65 -0.65 -13.07 -5.59
CA PRO A 65 -0.18 -12.79 -6.94
C PRO A 65 -1.28 -12.08 -7.72
N ASP A 66 -0.98 -10.97 -8.40
CA ASP A 66 -1.99 -10.20 -9.12
C ASP A 66 -1.50 -9.51 -10.40
N HIS A 67 -0.21 -9.50 -10.67
CA HIS A 67 0.36 -8.86 -11.85
C HIS A 67 0.52 -9.81 -13.03
N ASN A 68 1.06 -11.01 -12.82
CA ASN A 68 1.35 -11.99 -13.85
C ASN A 68 0.37 -13.17 -13.84
N VAL A 69 -0.89 -12.88 -13.55
CA VAL A 69 -1.97 -13.87 -13.45
C VAL A 69 -2.92 -13.77 -14.64
N PRO A 70 -3.41 -14.89 -15.18
CA PRO A 70 -4.42 -14.86 -16.24
C PRO A 70 -5.76 -14.37 -15.68
N THR A 71 -6.54 -13.67 -16.51
CA THR A 71 -7.90 -13.24 -16.16
C THR A 71 -8.94 -14.33 -16.36
N LEU A 72 -8.61 -15.36 -17.14
CA LEU A 72 -9.48 -16.48 -17.44
C LEU A 72 -8.76 -17.81 -17.16
N ASN A 73 -9.52 -18.86 -16.86
CA ASN A 73 -8.99 -20.22 -16.63
C ASN A 73 -7.90 -20.28 -15.56
N GLN A 74 -8.10 -19.58 -14.45
CA GLN A 74 -7.15 -19.55 -13.33
C GLN A 74 -6.97 -20.90 -12.62
N ASP A 75 -7.83 -21.87 -12.93
CA ASP A 75 -7.76 -23.28 -12.53
C ASP A 75 -6.75 -24.10 -13.34
N ARG A 76 -6.20 -23.54 -14.42
CA ARG A 76 -5.24 -24.18 -15.31
C ARG A 76 -3.82 -23.66 -15.07
N PRO A 77 -2.78 -24.45 -15.41
CA PRO A 77 -1.41 -23.96 -15.39
C PRO A 77 -1.25 -22.74 -16.29
N VAL A 78 -0.54 -21.74 -15.79
CA VAL A 78 -0.24 -20.51 -16.54
C VAL A 78 0.62 -20.86 -17.74
N ALA A 79 0.13 -20.56 -18.95
CA ALA A 79 0.76 -20.97 -20.20
C ALA A 79 2.09 -20.25 -20.47
N GLU A 80 2.18 -18.96 -20.10
CA GLU A 80 3.39 -18.18 -20.27
C GLU A 80 4.45 -18.64 -19.23
N GLU A 81 5.61 -19.10 -19.71
CA GLU A 81 6.63 -19.77 -18.89
C GLU A 81 7.24 -18.84 -17.82
N GLN A 82 7.50 -17.59 -18.18
CA GLN A 82 8.12 -16.63 -17.27
C GLN A 82 7.16 -16.29 -16.11
N SER A 83 5.91 -16.01 -16.42
CA SER A 83 4.87 -15.77 -15.42
C SER A 83 4.69 -16.97 -14.50
N ARG A 84 4.63 -18.18 -15.08
CA ARG A 84 4.52 -19.41 -14.29
C ARG A 84 5.68 -19.57 -13.31
N LYS A 85 6.94 -19.42 -13.76
CA LYS A 85 8.12 -19.49 -12.88
C LYS A 85 8.10 -18.45 -11.77
N GLN A 86 7.61 -17.26 -12.08
CA GLN A 86 7.51 -16.16 -11.11
C GLN A 86 6.45 -16.46 -10.05
N LEU A 87 5.30 -16.98 -10.43
CA LEU A 87 4.24 -17.41 -9.52
C LEU A 87 4.69 -18.60 -8.63
N GLU A 88 5.36 -19.59 -9.22
CA GLU A 88 5.93 -20.72 -8.48
C GLU A 88 6.99 -20.27 -7.46
N SER A 89 7.86 -19.34 -7.87
CA SER A 89 8.87 -18.76 -6.98
C SER A 89 8.22 -17.97 -5.83
N PHE A 90 7.18 -17.19 -6.11
CA PHE A 90 6.43 -16.46 -5.11
C PHE A 90 5.79 -17.40 -4.08
N SER A 91 5.07 -18.42 -4.55
CA SER A 91 4.43 -19.41 -3.67
C SER A 91 5.44 -20.11 -2.76
N ARG A 92 6.53 -20.63 -3.35
CA ARG A 92 7.61 -21.28 -2.61
C ARG A 92 8.23 -20.35 -1.57
N ASN A 93 8.50 -19.08 -1.92
CA ASN A 93 9.08 -18.12 -0.99
C ASN A 93 8.14 -17.83 0.18
N CYS A 94 6.84 -17.70 -0.05
CA CYS A 94 5.85 -17.52 1.01
C CYS A 94 5.83 -18.73 1.95
N GLU A 95 5.79 -19.94 1.40
CA GLU A 95 5.78 -21.20 2.16
C GLU A 95 7.07 -21.38 2.99
N GLU A 96 8.25 -21.19 2.38
CA GLU A 96 9.55 -21.29 3.06
C GLU A 96 9.72 -20.28 4.21
N ASN A 97 9.08 -19.11 4.11
CA ASN A 97 9.18 -18.05 5.11
C ASN A 97 7.98 -17.94 6.06
N GLY A 98 6.99 -18.83 5.94
CA GLY A 98 5.79 -18.82 6.79
C GLY A 98 4.89 -17.62 6.59
N VAL A 99 4.90 -17.03 5.39
CA VAL A 99 4.05 -15.89 5.01
C VAL A 99 2.72 -16.41 4.48
N GLU A 100 1.62 -15.91 5.06
CA GLU A 100 0.27 -16.18 4.56
C GLU A 100 0.08 -15.55 3.18
N TYR A 101 -0.48 -16.32 2.25
CA TYR A 101 -0.78 -15.80 0.92
C TYR A 101 -2.02 -16.43 0.30
N PHE A 102 -2.72 -15.67 -0.52
CA PHE A 102 -3.90 -16.08 -1.26
C PHE A 102 -3.47 -16.61 -2.63
N LYS A 103 -3.48 -17.93 -2.80
CA LYS A 103 -3.07 -18.59 -4.04
C LYS A 103 -3.96 -18.21 -5.21
N LEU A 104 -3.40 -18.16 -6.41
CA LEU A 104 -4.15 -18.02 -7.66
C LEU A 104 -5.31 -19.02 -7.69
N GLY A 105 -6.53 -18.52 -7.96
CA GLY A 105 -7.75 -19.35 -8.01
C GLY A 105 -8.34 -19.73 -6.65
N SER A 106 -7.74 -19.33 -5.52
CA SER A 106 -8.33 -19.53 -4.19
C SER A 106 -9.46 -18.52 -3.91
N PRO A 107 -10.40 -18.81 -3.00
CA PRO A 107 -11.52 -17.92 -2.68
C PRO A 107 -11.13 -16.51 -2.20
N GLY A 108 -9.96 -16.35 -1.62
CA GLY A 108 -9.45 -15.06 -1.14
C GLY A 108 -8.53 -14.35 -2.12
N HIS A 109 -8.25 -14.97 -3.29
CA HIS A 109 -7.36 -14.39 -4.30
C HIS A 109 -7.97 -13.16 -4.97
N GLY A 110 -7.13 -12.15 -5.21
CA GLY A 110 -7.54 -10.92 -5.91
C GLY A 110 -6.40 -9.91 -5.98
N VAL A 111 -6.72 -8.71 -6.44
CA VAL A 111 -5.77 -7.59 -6.51
C VAL A 111 -5.28 -7.24 -5.10
N VAL A 112 -3.97 -7.06 -4.93
CA VAL A 112 -3.33 -6.90 -3.61
C VAL A 112 -3.95 -5.79 -2.76
N HIS A 113 -4.34 -4.67 -3.38
CA HIS A 113 -4.94 -3.54 -2.66
C HIS A 113 -6.45 -3.68 -2.41
N ILE A 114 -7.06 -4.76 -2.93
CA ILE A 114 -8.46 -5.11 -2.68
C ILE A 114 -8.56 -6.23 -1.65
N VAL A 115 -7.69 -7.23 -1.75
CA VAL A 115 -7.65 -8.38 -0.82
C VAL A 115 -7.56 -7.92 0.64
N GLY A 116 -6.65 -7.00 0.94
CA GLY A 116 -6.47 -6.50 2.30
C GLY A 116 -7.74 -5.92 2.93
N PRO A 117 -8.41 -4.97 2.27
CA PRO A 117 -9.69 -4.44 2.72
C PRO A 117 -10.81 -5.49 2.80
N GLU A 118 -10.99 -6.31 1.77
CA GLU A 118 -12.08 -7.30 1.72
C GLU A 118 -11.94 -8.40 2.78
N GLN A 119 -10.72 -8.79 3.11
CA GLN A 119 -10.43 -9.76 4.17
C GLN A 119 -10.36 -9.11 5.57
N GLY A 120 -10.60 -7.79 5.69
CA GLY A 120 -10.52 -7.07 6.96
C GLY A 120 -9.11 -6.94 7.54
N ILE A 121 -8.08 -7.18 6.72
CA ILE A 121 -6.68 -7.10 7.14
C ILE A 121 -6.21 -5.64 7.21
N THR A 122 -6.68 -4.80 6.27
CA THR A 122 -6.44 -3.35 6.28
C THR A 122 -7.36 -2.68 7.28
N GLN A 123 -6.79 -1.97 8.25
CA GLN A 123 -7.52 -1.32 9.33
C GLN A 123 -7.14 0.15 9.47
N PRO A 124 -8.04 1.01 9.97
CA PRO A 124 -7.72 2.41 10.26
C PRO A 124 -6.56 2.53 11.26
N GLY A 125 -5.70 3.52 11.05
CA GLY A 125 -4.58 3.81 11.95
C GLY A 125 -3.35 2.95 11.76
N MET A 126 -3.35 2.02 10.82
CA MET A 126 -2.19 1.21 10.45
C MET A 126 -1.21 1.97 9.56
N THR A 127 0.06 1.57 9.63
CA THR A 127 1.08 1.83 8.61
C THR A 127 1.16 0.63 7.68
N ILE A 128 1.02 0.86 6.37
CA ILE A 128 0.94 -0.18 5.35
C ILE A 128 1.92 0.10 4.22
N VAL A 129 2.68 -0.91 3.81
CA VAL A 129 3.56 -0.81 2.64
C VAL A 129 3.38 -2.00 1.71
N CYS A 130 3.71 -1.78 0.43
CA CYS A 130 3.78 -2.79 -0.61
C CYS A 130 4.79 -2.35 -1.66
N GLY A 131 5.42 -3.29 -2.35
CA GLY A 131 6.28 -3.02 -3.50
C GLY A 131 5.50 -2.60 -4.76
N ASP A 132 4.45 -1.81 -4.61
CA ASP A 132 3.54 -1.36 -5.67
C ASP A 132 3.15 0.12 -5.47
N SER A 133 3.08 0.88 -6.57
CA SER A 133 2.80 2.32 -6.55
C SER A 133 1.37 2.66 -6.10
N HIS A 134 0.42 1.73 -6.21
CA HIS A 134 -0.99 1.95 -5.86
C HIS A 134 -1.32 1.62 -4.39
N THR A 135 -0.30 1.44 -3.55
CA THR A 135 -0.48 1.16 -2.11
C THR A 135 -1.24 2.27 -1.37
N SER A 136 -1.21 3.50 -1.87
CA SER A 136 -2.01 4.62 -1.36
C SER A 136 -3.52 4.34 -1.31
N THR A 137 -4.02 3.34 -2.04
CA THR A 137 -5.43 2.89 -2.01
C THR A 137 -5.91 2.62 -0.58
N HIS A 138 -5.06 2.05 0.27
CA HIS A 138 -5.40 1.75 1.67
C HIS A 138 -5.65 3.00 2.52
N GLY A 139 -5.22 4.18 2.04
CA GLY A 139 -5.53 5.47 2.67
C GLY A 139 -7.03 5.76 2.76
N ALA A 140 -7.85 5.19 1.86
CA ALA A 140 -9.31 5.28 1.90
C ALA A 140 -9.91 4.73 3.20
N PHE A 141 -9.21 3.82 3.87
CA PHE A 141 -9.59 3.19 5.15
C PHE A 141 -8.95 3.87 6.37
N GLY A 142 -8.27 5.01 6.19
CA GLY A 142 -7.62 5.72 7.28
C GLY A 142 -6.27 5.12 7.70
N ALA A 143 -5.61 4.36 6.81
CA ALA A 143 -4.24 3.90 6.98
C ALA A 143 -3.24 4.90 6.40
N VAL A 144 -2.03 4.92 6.95
CA VAL A 144 -0.86 5.58 6.35
C VAL A 144 -0.18 4.56 5.45
N ALA A 145 -0.48 4.64 4.15
CA ALA A 145 -0.10 3.61 3.20
C ALA A 145 0.68 4.21 2.01
N PHE A 146 1.77 3.57 1.62
CA PHE A 146 2.62 4.03 0.52
C PHE A 146 3.42 2.91 -0.13
N GLY A 147 3.71 3.09 -1.42
CA GLY A 147 4.56 2.18 -2.20
C GLY A 147 6.03 2.31 -1.83
N ILE A 148 6.76 1.20 -1.89
CA ILE A 148 8.18 1.12 -1.57
C ILE A 148 8.96 0.36 -2.66
N GLY A 149 10.25 0.64 -2.76
CA GLY A 149 11.14 -0.05 -3.69
C GLY A 149 11.54 -1.45 -3.21
N THR A 150 12.06 -2.29 -4.12
CA THR A 150 12.44 -3.68 -3.83
C THR A 150 13.44 -3.81 -2.67
N SER A 151 14.42 -2.91 -2.56
CA SER A 151 15.37 -2.90 -1.44
C SER A 151 14.71 -2.55 -0.10
N GLU A 152 13.66 -1.73 -0.14
CA GLU A 152 12.88 -1.40 1.04
C GLU A 152 11.96 -2.56 1.43
N VAL A 153 11.43 -3.34 0.47
CA VAL A 153 10.71 -4.60 0.73
C VAL A 153 11.61 -5.56 1.52
N GLU A 154 12.87 -5.72 1.11
CA GLU A 154 13.86 -6.53 1.85
C GLU A 154 14.08 -5.99 3.28
N MET A 155 14.20 -4.67 3.43
CA MET A 155 14.35 -4.03 4.75
C MET A 155 13.16 -4.32 5.68
N VAL A 156 11.92 -4.20 5.15
CA VAL A 156 10.71 -4.48 5.92
C VAL A 156 10.62 -5.96 6.28
N PHE A 157 10.96 -6.88 5.38
CA PHE A 157 11.06 -8.30 5.71
C PHE A 157 12.02 -8.55 6.88
N ALA A 158 13.21 -7.92 6.83
CA ALA A 158 14.26 -8.14 7.81
C ALA A 158 13.97 -7.54 9.19
N SER A 159 13.21 -6.44 9.27
CA SER A 159 13.11 -5.63 10.49
C SER A 159 11.70 -5.20 10.89
N GLN A 160 10.72 -5.37 10.03
CA GLN A 160 9.37 -4.79 10.13
C GLN A 160 9.37 -3.26 10.22
N CYS A 161 10.45 -2.62 9.81
CA CYS A 161 10.64 -1.17 9.84
C CYS A 161 11.17 -0.66 8.52
N ILE A 162 10.97 0.63 8.28
CA ILE A 162 11.51 1.34 7.12
C ILE A 162 12.10 2.68 7.53
N LEU A 163 13.09 3.16 6.77
CA LEU A 163 13.67 4.49 6.94
C LEU A 163 12.98 5.49 6.02
N GLN A 164 12.20 6.41 6.59
CA GLN A 164 11.48 7.41 5.81
C GLN A 164 11.64 8.82 6.39
N PRO A 165 11.79 9.86 5.55
CA PRO A 165 11.55 11.23 5.97
C PRO A 165 10.05 11.43 6.21
N LYS A 166 9.68 12.20 7.23
CA LYS A 166 8.26 12.55 7.43
C LYS A 166 7.82 13.45 6.28
N PRO A 167 6.82 13.05 5.45
CA PRO A 167 6.33 13.88 4.37
C PRO A 167 5.58 15.10 4.92
N LYS A 168 5.48 16.13 4.09
CA LYS A 168 4.58 17.27 4.36
C LYS A 168 3.12 16.82 4.26
N THR A 169 2.20 17.59 4.78
CA THR A 169 0.76 17.35 4.64
C THR A 169 0.16 18.32 3.63
N MET A 170 -0.75 17.80 2.80
CA MET A 170 -1.55 18.59 1.85
C MET A 170 -3.02 18.26 2.06
N ARG A 171 -3.88 19.27 2.07
CA ARG A 171 -5.32 19.05 2.09
C ARG A 171 -5.94 19.52 0.79
N ILE A 172 -6.67 18.61 0.13
CA ILE A 172 -7.44 18.91 -1.08
C ILE A 172 -8.93 18.82 -0.72
N THR A 173 -9.63 19.95 -0.84
CA THR A 173 -11.03 20.04 -0.49
C THR A 173 -11.88 20.16 -1.74
N VAL A 174 -12.80 19.22 -1.95
CA VAL A 174 -13.75 19.21 -3.06
C VAL A 174 -15.15 19.45 -2.51
N ASN A 175 -15.65 20.66 -2.67
CA ASN A 175 -16.96 21.08 -2.17
C ASN A 175 -18.05 20.93 -3.24
N GLY A 176 -19.30 20.95 -2.79
CA GLY A 176 -20.48 20.86 -3.64
C GLY A 176 -20.93 19.43 -3.94
N LYS A 177 -22.01 19.33 -4.72
CA LYS A 177 -22.61 18.05 -5.11
C LYS A 177 -22.07 17.61 -6.47
N ARG A 178 -21.81 16.32 -6.61
CA ARG A 178 -21.43 15.74 -7.89
C ARG A 178 -22.59 15.85 -8.90
N GLY A 179 -22.27 16.28 -10.11
CA GLY A 179 -23.21 16.20 -11.22
C GLY A 179 -23.56 14.76 -11.60
N LYS A 180 -24.68 14.59 -12.31
CA LYS A 180 -25.08 13.28 -12.84
C LYS A 180 -23.99 12.75 -13.79
N GLY A 181 -23.56 11.50 -13.61
CA GLY A 181 -22.53 10.87 -14.42
C GLY A 181 -21.08 11.15 -14.00
N VAL A 182 -20.83 12.07 -13.05
CA VAL A 182 -19.49 12.33 -12.53
C VAL A 182 -19.08 11.23 -11.57
N THR A 183 -17.98 10.56 -11.85
CA THR A 183 -17.41 9.47 -11.05
C THR A 183 -16.28 9.96 -10.13
N ALA A 184 -15.80 9.11 -9.25
CA ALA A 184 -14.61 9.38 -8.43
C ALA A 184 -13.35 9.57 -9.30
N LYS A 185 -13.25 8.83 -10.42
CA LYS A 185 -12.16 8.96 -11.38
C LYS A 185 -12.13 10.34 -12.05
N ASP A 186 -13.28 10.89 -12.39
CA ASP A 186 -13.36 12.24 -12.95
C ASP A 186 -12.87 13.30 -11.94
N ILE A 187 -13.22 13.13 -10.66
CA ILE A 187 -12.77 14.03 -9.59
C ILE A 187 -11.24 14.01 -9.48
N VAL A 188 -10.63 12.82 -9.37
CA VAL A 188 -9.17 12.74 -9.19
C VAL A 188 -8.43 13.19 -10.45
N LEU A 189 -8.92 12.89 -11.65
CA LEU A 189 -8.35 13.41 -12.90
C LEU A 189 -8.43 14.92 -12.99
N TYR A 190 -9.54 15.52 -12.53
CA TYR A 190 -9.66 16.97 -12.45
C TYR A 190 -8.66 17.56 -11.45
N ILE A 191 -8.48 16.95 -10.28
CA ILE A 191 -7.47 17.37 -9.31
C ILE A 191 -6.08 17.36 -9.96
N ILE A 192 -5.71 16.23 -10.60
CA ILE A 192 -4.42 16.08 -11.30
C ILE A 192 -4.24 17.16 -12.37
N SER A 193 -5.30 17.50 -13.11
CA SER A 193 -5.24 18.58 -14.10
C SER A 193 -4.92 19.96 -13.52
N LYS A 194 -5.18 20.16 -12.21
CA LYS A 194 -4.92 21.43 -11.51
C LYS A 194 -3.55 21.51 -10.85
N ILE A 195 -3.07 20.39 -10.33
CA ILE A 195 -1.82 20.36 -9.56
C ILE A 195 -0.67 19.63 -10.28
N SER A 196 -0.91 19.09 -11.47
CA SER A 196 -0.07 18.20 -12.26
C SER A 196 0.11 16.81 -11.64
N ALA A 197 0.70 15.87 -12.41
CA ALA A 197 0.96 14.50 -11.94
C ALA A 197 1.99 14.43 -10.78
N SER A 198 2.83 15.47 -10.63
CA SER A 198 3.84 15.56 -9.57
C SER A 198 3.47 16.51 -8.43
N GLY A 199 2.27 17.12 -8.48
CA GLY A 199 1.87 18.15 -7.51
C GLY A 199 1.77 17.68 -6.07
N GLY A 200 1.56 16.38 -5.86
CA GLY A 200 1.52 15.73 -4.54
C GLY A 200 2.86 15.21 -4.03
N THR A 201 3.93 15.28 -4.84
CA THR A 201 5.23 14.71 -4.47
C THR A 201 5.73 15.23 -3.13
N GLY A 202 6.15 14.32 -2.26
CA GLY A 202 6.63 14.65 -0.91
C GLY A 202 5.55 15.05 0.09
N HIS A 203 4.27 14.84 -0.25
CA HIS A 203 3.14 15.13 0.62
C HIS A 203 2.32 13.88 0.94
N PHE A 204 1.78 13.84 2.14
CA PHE A 204 0.66 12.98 2.49
C PHE A 204 -0.63 13.79 2.29
N ILE A 205 -1.55 13.28 1.44
CA ILE A 205 -2.72 14.03 0.99
C ILE A 205 -3.96 13.64 1.79
N GLU A 206 -4.65 14.63 2.35
CA GLU A 206 -5.99 14.49 2.94
C GLU A 206 -7.02 14.98 1.92
N PHE A 207 -7.89 14.08 1.46
CA PHE A 207 -9.05 14.45 0.64
C PHE A 207 -10.24 14.78 1.53
N ALA A 208 -10.84 15.94 1.32
CA ALA A 208 -11.91 16.47 2.16
C ALA A 208 -13.01 17.14 1.31
N GLY A 209 -14.07 17.58 1.96
CA GLY A 209 -15.19 18.28 1.34
C GLY A 209 -16.42 17.42 1.13
N GLU A 210 -17.52 18.06 0.74
CA GLU A 210 -18.84 17.43 0.61
C GLU A 210 -18.84 16.35 -0.49
N ALA A 211 -18.22 16.62 -1.65
CA ALA A 211 -18.15 15.67 -2.73
C ALA A 211 -17.38 14.39 -2.35
N ILE A 212 -16.27 14.52 -1.60
CA ILE A 212 -15.49 13.37 -1.14
C ILE A 212 -16.29 12.55 -0.11
N ARG A 213 -16.95 13.20 0.85
CA ARG A 213 -17.77 12.51 1.84
C ARG A 213 -18.95 11.75 1.23
N SER A 214 -19.46 12.22 0.09
CA SER A 214 -20.55 11.57 -0.64
C SER A 214 -20.15 10.36 -1.48
N LEU A 215 -18.83 10.09 -1.62
CA LEU A 215 -18.34 8.91 -2.32
C LEU A 215 -18.59 7.62 -1.51
N SER A 216 -18.88 6.54 -2.23
CA SER A 216 -18.79 5.19 -1.66
C SER A 216 -17.35 4.88 -1.25
N MET A 217 -17.12 3.77 -0.54
CA MET A 217 -15.76 3.35 -0.17
C MET A 217 -14.93 3.07 -1.42
N GLU A 218 -15.48 2.41 -2.43
CA GLU A 218 -14.80 2.13 -3.71
C GLU A 218 -14.43 3.42 -4.44
N GLY A 219 -15.30 4.44 -4.38
CA GLY A 219 -15.01 5.77 -4.91
C GLY A 219 -13.84 6.45 -4.18
N ARG A 220 -13.78 6.34 -2.85
CA ARG A 220 -12.64 6.85 -2.06
C ARG A 220 -11.36 6.08 -2.37
N MET A 221 -11.46 4.75 -2.53
CA MET A 221 -10.33 3.91 -2.97
C MET A 221 -9.79 4.38 -4.32
N THR A 222 -10.67 4.68 -5.28
CA THR A 222 -10.29 5.20 -6.60
C THR A 222 -9.51 6.51 -6.48
N VAL A 223 -9.97 7.46 -5.65
CA VAL A 223 -9.26 8.73 -5.44
C VAL A 223 -7.88 8.51 -4.82
N CYS A 224 -7.79 7.67 -3.79
CA CYS A 224 -6.51 7.35 -3.13
C CYS A 224 -5.56 6.56 -4.05
N ASN A 225 -6.09 5.62 -4.85
CA ASN A 225 -5.32 4.79 -5.79
C ASN A 225 -4.57 5.64 -6.83
N MET A 226 -5.22 6.68 -7.33
CA MET A 226 -4.67 7.54 -8.38
C MET A 226 -3.86 8.73 -7.83
N SER A 227 -3.65 8.81 -6.55
CA SER A 227 -2.87 9.89 -5.92
C SER A 227 -1.44 9.49 -5.60
#